data_781abfbd3e131768d69e62db4480bf9b
#
_entry.id   781abfbd3e131768d69e62db4480bf9b
#
_cell.length_a   1.000
_cell.length_b   1.000
_cell.length_c   1.000
_cell.angle_alpha   90.00
_cell.angle_beta   90.00
_cell.angle_gamma   90.00
#
_symmetry.space_group_name_H-M   'P 1'
#
loop_
_entity.id
_entity.type
_entity.pdbx_description
1 polymer ?
#
loop_
_entity_poly.entity_id
_entity_poly.type
_entity_poly.pdbx_seq_one_letter_code
_entity_poly.pdbx_strand_id
1 'polypeptide(L)'
;MKLKIALLAGDGIGPEVIEQAVKVSDAVAKKFNHEISWHPALTGAAAIDAVGDPYPQETHDICASSDAVLFGAIGHPRFDNDPSAKVRPEQGLLKMRKELGLFANVRPTFTFPSLIDKSPLKKERIEGTDLVFLRELTGGIYFGKKGREDDGNTAFDHCVYSRAEVQRLAKKGFEMAMSRGKKLCCVDKANVLETSRLWRETVQAMEKEYPEVEVSYEFVDAVAMRLVQWPKGYDVIITENLFGDILTDEASVISGSMGLMPSASVGSKVRLYEPIHGSYPQAAGKDIANPLATVLSAAMMFEDFDLNEEALAIRDVVNKSLAEGFVTEDLAEGGKAYKTSEVGDWLAKNI
;
A
#
# COMPACT_ATOMS: atom_id res chain seq x y z
N MET A 1 21.06 -0.56 15.16
CA MET A 1 20.80 0.66 14.34
C MET A 1 19.95 1.64 15.14
N LYS A 2 20.02 2.94 14.83
CA LYS A 2 19.09 3.95 15.38
C LYS A 2 18.22 4.45 14.23
N LEU A 3 16.91 4.38 14.40
CA LEU A 3 15.95 4.79 13.39
C LEU A 3 15.05 5.90 13.92
N LYS A 4 14.85 6.94 13.11
CA LYS A 4 13.92 8.03 13.36
C LYS A 4 12.71 7.88 12.43
N ILE A 5 11.55 7.56 12.98
CA ILE A 5 10.34 7.25 12.21
C ILE A 5 9.27 8.29 12.48
N ALA A 6 8.79 8.95 11.42
CA ALA A 6 7.57 9.77 11.51
C ALA A 6 6.36 8.84 11.66
N LEU A 7 5.49 9.14 12.62
CA LEU A 7 4.33 8.31 12.95
C LEU A 7 3.05 9.08 12.66
N LEU A 8 2.36 8.69 11.60
CA LEU A 8 1.12 9.31 11.16
C LEU A 8 -0.06 8.35 11.42
N ALA A 9 -0.72 8.50 12.55
CA ALA A 9 -1.87 7.65 12.88
C ALA A 9 -3.03 7.84 11.87
N GLY A 10 -3.30 9.08 11.45
CA GLY A 10 -4.35 9.40 10.50
C GLY A 10 -5.76 9.29 11.09
N ASP A 11 -6.69 8.73 10.31
CA ASP A 11 -8.14 8.74 10.57
C ASP A 11 -8.69 7.34 10.85
N GLY A 12 -9.89 7.28 11.37
CA GLY A 12 -10.67 6.04 11.55
C GLY A 12 -9.97 5.00 12.41
N ILE A 13 -9.71 3.81 11.84
CA ILE A 13 -8.97 2.74 12.51
C ILE A 13 -7.45 2.97 12.55
N GLY A 14 -6.95 3.98 11.84
CA GLY A 14 -5.51 4.27 11.74
C GLY A 14 -4.79 4.29 13.08
N PRO A 15 -5.27 5.03 14.12
CA PRO A 15 -4.66 5.03 15.45
C PRO A 15 -4.54 3.64 16.08
N GLU A 16 -5.60 2.81 15.94
CA GLU A 16 -5.64 1.48 16.53
C GLU A 16 -4.61 0.53 15.89
N VAL A 17 -4.53 0.50 14.55
CA VAL A 17 -3.63 -0.42 13.83
C VAL A 17 -2.17 0.04 13.91
N ILE A 18 -1.91 1.36 13.93
CA ILE A 18 -0.56 1.93 14.12
C ILE A 18 0.00 1.56 15.50
N GLU A 19 -0.80 1.65 16.55
CA GLU A 19 -0.38 1.28 17.89
C GLU A 19 0.14 -0.16 17.93
N GLN A 20 -0.52 -1.08 17.23
CA GLN A 20 -0.08 -2.48 17.20
C GLN A 20 1.22 -2.65 16.40
N ALA A 21 1.36 -1.95 15.27
CA ALA A 21 2.59 -1.99 14.48
C ALA A 21 3.79 -1.41 15.27
N VAL A 22 3.58 -0.35 16.06
CA VAL A 22 4.59 0.20 16.97
C VAL A 22 4.99 -0.82 18.03
N LYS A 23 4.02 -1.46 18.72
CA LYS A 23 4.30 -2.50 19.72
C LYS A 23 5.16 -3.64 19.16
N VAL A 24 4.82 -4.13 17.97
CA VAL A 24 5.56 -5.21 17.33
C VAL A 24 6.95 -4.75 16.92
N SER A 25 7.06 -3.55 16.33
CA SER A 25 8.35 -2.97 15.94
C SER A 25 9.29 -2.74 17.12
N ASP A 26 8.76 -2.27 18.26
CA ASP A 26 9.53 -2.09 19.50
C ASP A 26 10.00 -3.43 20.07
N ALA A 27 9.17 -4.48 20.00
CA ALA A 27 9.56 -5.82 20.42
C ALA A 27 10.71 -6.36 19.56
N VAL A 28 10.64 -6.19 18.24
CA VAL A 28 11.72 -6.52 17.30
C VAL A 28 12.98 -5.70 17.60
N ALA A 29 12.85 -4.39 17.72
CA ALA A 29 13.98 -3.52 18.01
C ALA A 29 14.69 -3.94 19.30
N LYS A 30 13.95 -4.27 20.34
CA LYS A 30 14.48 -4.78 21.60
C LYS A 30 15.22 -6.11 21.44
N LYS A 31 14.64 -7.06 20.68
CA LYS A 31 15.23 -8.39 20.46
C LYS A 31 16.56 -8.30 19.69
N PHE A 32 16.65 -7.41 18.70
CA PHE A 32 17.81 -7.26 17.83
C PHE A 32 18.75 -6.09 18.21
N ASN A 33 18.54 -5.46 19.38
CA ASN A 33 19.34 -4.34 19.90
C ASN A 33 19.36 -3.11 19.00
N HIS A 34 18.19 -2.73 18.46
CA HIS A 34 17.98 -1.47 17.76
C HIS A 34 17.31 -0.44 18.66
N GLU A 35 17.36 0.82 18.26
CA GLU A 35 16.68 1.94 18.89
C GLU A 35 15.79 2.62 17.86
N ILE A 36 14.48 2.68 18.12
CA ILE A 36 13.52 3.39 17.28
C ILE A 36 13.00 4.60 18.04
N SER A 37 13.05 5.77 17.42
CA SER A 37 12.40 6.98 17.93
C SER A 37 11.18 7.31 17.08
N TRP A 38 10.01 7.27 17.68
CA TRP A 38 8.74 7.59 17.03
C TRP A 38 8.44 9.08 17.15
N HIS A 39 8.14 9.72 16.03
CA HIS A 39 7.83 11.14 15.95
C HIS A 39 6.37 11.32 15.44
N PRO A 40 5.39 11.42 16.34
CA PRO A 40 4.00 11.56 15.94
C PRO A 40 3.74 12.91 15.28
N ALA A 41 2.90 12.90 14.22
CA ALA A 41 2.44 14.11 13.55
C ALA A 41 1.00 13.94 13.05
N LEU A 42 0.29 15.06 12.91
CA LEU A 42 -1.12 15.08 12.51
C LEU A 42 -1.24 15.00 10.98
N THR A 43 -2.20 14.22 10.51
CA THR A 43 -2.61 14.17 9.09
C THR A 43 -4.10 13.86 8.97
N GLY A 44 -4.66 14.08 7.77
CA GLY A 44 -6.05 13.74 7.48
C GLY A 44 -7.07 14.63 8.18
N ALA A 45 -8.19 14.04 8.56
CA ALA A 45 -9.30 14.73 9.24
C ALA A 45 -8.86 15.29 10.61
N ALA A 46 -8.02 14.57 11.33
CA ALA A 46 -7.47 15.02 12.61
C ALA A 46 -6.64 16.31 12.45
N ALA A 47 -5.87 16.44 11.38
CA ALA A 47 -5.12 17.67 11.08
C ALA A 47 -6.04 18.82 10.62
N ILE A 48 -7.06 18.52 9.81
CA ILE A 48 -8.04 19.52 9.41
C ILE A 48 -8.74 20.09 10.64
N ASP A 49 -9.11 19.26 11.61
CA ASP A 49 -9.77 19.72 12.86
C ASP A 49 -8.85 20.59 13.72
N ALA A 50 -7.57 20.25 13.77
CA ALA A 50 -6.63 20.97 14.60
C ALA A 50 -6.18 22.31 13.99
N VAL A 51 -5.89 22.32 12.67
CA VAL A 51 -5.21 23.46 12.02
C VAL A 51 -5.79 23.82 10.65
N GLY A 52 -6.84 23.15 10.16
CA GLY A 52 -7.47 23.45 8.87
C GLY A 52 -6.75 22.96 7.61
N ASP A 53 -5.62 22.24 7.76
CA ASP A 53 -4.83 21.65 6.66
C ASP A 53 -4.67 20.14 6.89
N PRO A 54 -5.02 19.26 5.92
CA PRO A 54 -4.89 17.82 6.05
C PRO A 54 -3.43 17.32 6.06
N TYR A 55 -2.48 18.16 5.66
CA TYR A 55 -1.04 17.88 5.69
C TYR A 55 -0.27 19.17 6.03
N PRO A 56 -0.21 19.55 7.32
CA PRO A 56 0.45 20.77 7.78
C PRO A 56 1.96 20.76 7.49
N GLN A 57 2.56 21.95 7.41
CA GLN A 57 4.01 22.10 7.19
C GLN A 57 4.82 21.40 8.29
N GLU A 58 4.39 21.46 9.54
CA GLU A 58 5.04 20.76 10.65
C GLU A 58 5.11 19.25 10.41
N THR A 59 4.02 18.65 9.93
CA THR A 59 3.98 17.22 9.55
C THR A 59 4.94 16.93 8.41
N HIS A 60 4.97 17.81 7.40
CA HIS A 60 5.94 17.67 6.29
C HIS A 60 7.39 17.67 6.80
N ASP A 61 7.74 18.61 7.66
CA ASP A 61 9.09 18.77 8.19
C ASP A 61 9.53 17.55 9.02
N ILE A 62 8.61 17.00 9.82
CA ILE A 62 8.82 15.76 10.57
C ILE A 62 9.06 14.58 9.60
N CYS A 63 8.20 14.41 8.59
CA CYS A 63 8.35 13.35 7.60
C CYS A 63 9.67 13.48 6.81
N ALA A 64 9.96 14.66 6.29
CA ALA A 64 11.14 14.92 5.47
C ALA A 64 12.47 14.77 6.23
N SER A 65 12.46 14.92 7.57
CA SER A 65 13.62 14.77 8.44
C SER A 65 13.73 13.40 9.09
N SER A 66 12.82 12.48 8.81
CA SER A 66 12.81 11.11 9.32
C SER A 66 13.42 10.12 8.32
N ASP A 67 13.87 8.97 8.80
CA ASP A 67 14.40 7.90 7.96
C ASP A 67 13.28 7.21 7.17
N ALA A 68 12.09 7.12 7.79
CA ALA A 68 10.87 6.61 7.16
C ALA A 68 9.62 7.21 7.80
N VAL A 69 8.47 6.95 7.15
CA VAL A 69 7.14 7.29 7.65
C VAL A 69 6.34 6.00 7.83
N LEU A 70 5.77 5.77 9.00
CA LEU A 70 4.76 4.73 9.23
C LEU A 70 3.40 5.40 9.34
N PHE A 71 2.46 4.99 8.46
CA PHE A 71 1.17 5.64 8.29
C PHE A 71 0.02 4.65 8.48
N GLY A 72 -1.02 5.06 9.19
CA GLY A 72 -2.19 4.24 9.51
C GLY A 72 -3.22 4.24 8.38
N ALA A 73 -4.09 5.22 8.36
CA ALA A 73 -5.15 5.32 7.37
C ALA A 73 -5.64 6.76 7.20
N ILE A 74 -6.37 7.04 6.09
CA ILE A 74 -6.91 8.37 5.83
C ILE A 74 -8.34 8.29 5.33
N GLY A 75 -9.11 9.36 5.60
CA GLY A 75 -10.48 9.52 5.15
C GLY A 75 -11.49 9.53 6.28
N HIS A 76 -12.52 10.41 6.15
CA HIS A 76 -13.60 10.49 7.12
C HIS A 76 -14.92 10.82 6.43
N PRO A 77 -16.02 10.06 6.66
CA PRO A 77 -17.29 10.16 5.93
C PRO A 77 -17.95 11.55 5.92
N ARG A 78 -17.69 12.38 6.93
CA ARG A 78 -18.22 13.75 6.98
C ARG A 78 -17.75 14.61 5.80
N PHE A 79 -16.59 14.31 5.22
CA PHE A 79 -16.07 15.05 4.06
C PHE A 79 -16.60 14.47 2.74
N ASP A 80 -16.89 13.16 2.68
CA ASP A 80 -17.39 12.50 1.47
C ASP A 80 -18.80 12.95 1.14
N ASN A 81 -19.62 13.15 2.19
CA ASN A 81 -21.02 13.53 2.08
C ASN A 81 -21.25 15.04 2.07
N ASP A 82 -20.21 15.85 2.15
CA ASP A 82 -20.30 17.33 2.11
C ASP A 82 -19.77 17.88 0.76
N PRO A 83 -20.65 18.20 -0.19
CA PRO A 83 -20.26 18.83 -1.46
C PRO A 83 -19.59 20.21 -1.30
N SER A 84 -19.81 20.86 -0.14
CA SER A 84 -19.25 22.19 0.17
C SER A 84 -17.85 22.10 0.81
N ALA A 85 -17.38 20.92 1.17
CA ALA A 85 -16.08 20.74 1.78
C ALA A 85 -14.96 21.22 0.84
N LYS A 86 -14.32 22.31 1.25
CA LYS A 86 -13.19 22.90 0.48
C LYS A 86 -11.91 22.11 0.59
N VAL A 87 -11.74 21.38 1.68
CA VAL A 87 -10.55 20.58 2.01
C VAL A 87 -11.00 19.19 2.43
N ARG A 88 -10.30 18.18 1.92
CA ARG A 88 -10.57 16.76 2.20
C ARG A 88 -9.32 16.06 2.72
N PRO A 89 -9.44 15.04 3.60
CA PRO A 89 -8.31 14.28 4.12
C PRO A 89 -7.41 13.72 3.02
N GLU A 90 -7.98 13.18 1.94
CA GLU A 90 -7.27 12.54 0.81
C GLU A 90 -6.37 13.54 0.07
N GLN A 91 -6.71 14.83 0.06
CA GLN A 91 -5.85 15.88 -0.51
C GLN A 91 -4.53 15.98 0.26
N GLY A 92 -4.54 15.71 1.57
CA GLY A 92 -3.34 15.66 2.40
C GLY A 92 -2.41 14.52 1.98
N LEU A 93 -2.97 13.33 1.72
CA LEU A 93 -2.19 12.18 1.24
C LEU A 93 -1.57 12.44 -0.14
N LEU A 94 -2.34 13.00 -1.07
CA LEU A 94 -1.85 13.35 -2.40
C LEU A 94 -0.76 14.44 -2.32
N LYS A 95 -0.94 15.45 -1.47
CA LYS A 95 0.06 16.50 -1.21
C LYS A 95 1.35 15.88 -0.64
N MET A 96 1.24 15.02 0.37
CA MET A 96 2.36 14.32 0.99
C MET A 96 3.15 13.49 -0.04
N ARG A 97 2.48 12.67 -0.85
CA ARG A 97 3.11 11.85 -1.90
C ARG A 97 3.90 12.72 -2.88
N LYS A 98 3.31 13.84 -3.29
CA LYS A 98 3.96 14.78 -4.23
C LYS A 98 5.15 15.49 -3.61
N GLU A 99 5.03 16.06 -2.41
CA GLU A 99 6.07 16.84 -1.75
C GLU A 99 7.25 16.00 -1.27
N LEU A 100 7.00 14.77 -0.82
CA LEU A 100 8.04 13.80 -0.47
C LEU A 100 8.59 13.05 -1.70
N GLY A 101 8.01 13.26 -2.88
CA GLY A 101 8.45 12.62 -4.13
C GLY A 101 8.22 11.11 -4.17
N LEU A 102 7.16 10.63 -3.52
CA LEU A 102 6.77 9.21 -3.45
C LEU A 102 6.04 8.84 -4.74
N PHE A 103 6.75 8.36 -5.74
CA PHE A 103 6.21 8.15 -7.09
C PHE A 103 5.78 6.71 -7.38
N ALA A 104 6.21 5.74 -6.60
CA ALA A 104 5.88 4.33 -6.80
C ALA A 104 5.32 3.73 -5.52
N ASN A 105 4.20 3.05 -5.62
CA ASN A 105 3.63 2.26 -4.52
C ASN A 105 3.86 0.78 -4.79
N VAL A 106 4.58 0.13 -3.90
CA VAL A 106 4.92 -1.29 -3.93
C VAL A 106 3.88 -2.04 -3.10
N ARG A 107 3.11 -2.92 -3.72
CA ARG A 107 2.04 -3.72 -3.10
C ARG A 107 2.28 -5.21 -3.36
N PRO A 108 2.95 -5.93 -2.46
CA PRO A 108 3.09 -7.37 -2.58
C PRO A 108 1.73 -8.07 -2.34
N THR A 109 1.46 -9.09 -3.13
CA THR A 109 0.27 -9.94 -3.01
C THR A 109 0.72 -11.39 -2.99
N PHE A 110 0.50 -12.06 -1.88
CA PHE A 110 0.91 -13.44 -1.68
C PHE A 110 -0.12 -14.21 -0.86
N THR A 111 -0.09 -15.54 -0.96
CA THR A 111 -0.96 -16.40 -0.19
C THR A 111 -0.33 -16.83 1.14
N PHE A 112 -1.14 -16.85 2.17
CA PHE A 112 -0.77 -17.44 3.46
C PHE A 112 -1.22 -18.90 3.48
N PRO A 113 -0.33 -19.88 3.75
CA PRO A 113 -0.71 -21.31 3.74
C PRO A 113 -1.92 -21.65 4.61
N SER A 114 -2.05 -21.00 5.77
CA SER A 114 -3.17 -21.19 6.73
C SER A 114 -4.50 -20.59 6.26
N LEU A 115 -4.49 -19.72 5.26
CA LEU A 115 -5.68 -19.03 4.76
C LEU A 115 -6.12 -19.48 3.36
N ILE A 116 -5.36 -20.37 2.71
CA ILE A 116 -5.67 -20.79 1.33
C ILE A 116 -7.07 -21.37 1.20
N ASP A 117 -7.48 -22.20 2.16
CA ASP A 117 -8.80 -22.83 2.15
C ASP A 117 -9.94 -21.86 2.55
N LYS A 118 -9.58 -20.65 3.03
CA LYS A 118 -10.51 -19.56 3.39
C LYS A 118 -10.75 -18.56 2.25
N SER A 119 -9.93 -18.59 1.21
CA SER A 119 -10.13 -17.74 0.04
C SER A 119 -11.42 -18.15 -0.72
N PRO A 120 -12.20 -17.19 -1.25
CA PRO A 120 -13.30 -17.50 -2.15
C PRO A 120 -12.83 -18.06 -3.49
N LEU A 121 -11.54 -17.99 -3.78
CA LEU A 121 -10.93 -18.54 -4.99
C LEU A 121 -10.51 -20.00 -4.75
N LYS A 122 -10.51 -20.79 -5.83
CA LYS A 122 -10.08 -22.18 -5.75
C LYS A 122 -8.60 -22.27 -5.39
N LYS A 123 -8.28 -23.16 -4.43
CA LYS A 123 -6.92 -23.40 -3.93
C LYS A 123 -5.89 -23.60 -5.06
N GLU A 124 -6.19 -24.47 -6.01
CA GLU A 124 -5.29 -24.78 -7.14
C GLU A 124 -4.97 -23.56 -8.02
N ARG A 125 -5.78 -22.49 -7.93
CA ARG A 125 -5.57 -21.24 -8.66
C ARG A 125 -4.62 -20.30 -7.94
N ILE A 126 -4.71 -20.23 -6.61
CA ILE A 126 -4.03 -19.21 -5.80
C ILE A 126 -2.83 -19.74 -5.03
N GLU A 127 -2.78 -21.02 -4.66
CA GLU A 127 -1.70 -21.60 -3.85
C GLU A 127 -0.32 -21.33 -4.47
N GLY A 128 0.57 -20.71 -3.69
CA GLY A 128 1.90 -20.32 -4.13
C GLY A 128 1.92 -19.04 -4.99
N THR A 129 0.85 -18.25 -4.98
CA THR A 129 0.89 -16.90 -5.56
C THR A 129 1.84 -16.02 -4.74
N ASP A 130 2.78 -15.39 -5.43
CA ASP A 130 3.69 -14.38 -4.93
C ASP A 130 4.00 -13.41 -6.06
N LEU A 131 3.28 -12.31 -6.10
CA LEU A 131 3.43 -11.24 -7.10
C LEU A 131 3.53 -9.88 -6.41
N VAL A 132 4.02 -8.87 -7.13
CA VAL A 132 4.11 -7.52 -6.63
C VAL A 132 3.63 -6.52 -7.68
N PHE A 133 2.79 -5.59 -7.25
CA PHE A 133 2.41 -4.44 -8.05
C PHE A 133 3.32 -3.24 -7.74
N LEU A 134 3.75 -2.56 -8.79
CA LEU A 134 4.27 -1.19 -8.71
C LEU A 134 3.26 -0.26 -9.39
N ARG A 135 2.53 0.47 -8.56
CA ARG A 135 1.55 1.48 -8.98
C ARG A 135 2.20 2.84 -9.02
N GLU A 136 2.03 3.59 -10.10
CA GLU A 136 2.41 5.00 -10.15
C GLU A 136 1.54 5.83 -9.20
N LEU A 137 2.13 6.81 -8.49
CA LEU A 137 1.42 7.53 -7.42
C LEU A 137 1.28 9.04 -7.62
N THR A 138 1.95 9.65 -8.58
CA THR A 138 2.07 11.11 -8.67
C THR A 138 1.59 11.71 -9.98
N GLY A 139 1.06 10.87 -10.86
CA GLY A 139 0.52 11.25 -12.17
C GLY A 139 -0.90 10.75 -12.40
N GLY A 140 -1.31 10.80 -13.65
CA GLY A 140 -2.58 10.29 -14.12
C GLY A 140 -3.79 11.13 -13.74
N ILE A 141 -4.93 10.48 -13.70
CA ILE A 141 -6.24 11.14 -13.49
C ILE A 141 -6.38 11.78 -12.10
N TYR A 142 -5.66 11.25 -11.09
CA TYR A 142 -5.74 11.79 -9.71
C TYR A 142 -5.07 13.17 -9.58
N PHE A 143 -4.09 13.47 -10.43
CA PHE A 143 -3.31 14.70 -10.38
C PHE A 143 -3.55 15.65 -11.55
N GLY A 144 -4.28 15.19 -12.56
CA GLY A 144 -4.62 16.00 -13.72
C GLY A 144 -5.61 17.13 -13.40
N LYS A 145 -5.78 18.03 -14.38
CA LYS A 145 -6.80 19.07 -14.29
C LYS A 145 -8.18 18.43 -14.21
N LYS A 146 -9.01 18.92 -13.32
CA LYS A 146 -10.38 18.47 -13.14
C LYS A 146 -11.32 19.67 -12.99
N GLY A 147 -12.56 19.48 -13.35
CA GLY A 147 -13.54 20.57 -13.25
C GLY A 147 -14.94 20.20 -13.67
N ARG A 148 -15.79 21.20 -13.62
CA ARG A 148 -17.17 21.16 -14.12
C ARG A 148 -17.41 22.31 -15.08
N GLU A 149 -18.23 22.06 -16.09
CA GLU A 149 -18.67 22.97 -17.13
C GLU A 149 -20.20 22.93 -17.22
N ASP A 150 -20.81 23.75 -18.05
CA ASP A 150 -22.26 23.79 -18.30
C ASP A 150 -23.07 23.88 -17.00
N ASP A 151 -22.76 24.86 -16.15
CA ASP A 151 -23.41 25.06 -14.82
C ASP A 151 -23.39 23.80 -13.94
N GLY A 152 -22.34 22.97 -14.07
CA GLY A 152 -22.12 21.75 -13.32
C GLY A 152 -22.70 20.49 -13.94
N ASN A 153 -23.31 20.59 -15.13
CA ASN A 153 -23.88 19.45 -15.84
C ASN A 153 -22.84 18.57 -16.52
N THR A 154 -21.66 19.13 -16.85
CA THR A 154 -20.54 18.42 -17.43
C THR A 154 -19.37 18.40 -16.43
N ALA A 155 -18.71 17.23 -16.25
CA ALA A 155 -17.53 17.09 -15.41
C ALA A 155 -16.40 16.40 -16.19
N PHE A 156 -15.18 16.79 -15.91
CA PHE A 156 -14.00 16.18 -16.53
C PHE A 156 -12.84 15.99 -15.55
N ASP A 157 -12.07 14.93 -15.77
CA ASP A 157 -10.77 14.67 -15.15
C ASP A 157 -9.78 14.29 -16.26
N HIS A 158 -8.67 15.05 -16.35
CA HIS A 158 -7.64 14.79 -17.34
C HIS A 158 -6.65 13.74 -16.81
N CYS A 159 -6.49 12.64 -17.54
CA CYS A 159 -5.41 11.70 -17.31
C CYS A 159 -4.17 12.18 -18.07
N VAL A 160 -3.08 12.45 -17.36
CA VAL A 160 -1.85 12.98 -17.95
C VAL A 160 -0.65 12.21 -17.40
N TYR A 161 0.21 11.74 -18.30
CA TYR A 161 1.52 11.15 -17.99
C TYR A 161 2.60 11.69 -18.88
N SER A 162 3.78 11.90 -18.31
CA SER A 162 5.00 12.19 -19.07
C SER A 162 5.87 10.93 -19.21
N ARG A 163 6.70 10.88 -20.25
CA ARG A 163 7.66 9.79 -20.44
C ARG A 163 8.58 9.60 -19.23
N ALA A 164 9.01 10.70 -18.60
CA ALA A 164 9.88 10.66 -17.42
C ALA A 164 9.20 9.98 -16.21
N GLU A 165 7.90 10.20 -16.01
CA GLU A 165 7.13 9.52 -14.94
C GLU A 165 7.05 8.02 -15.18
N VAL A 166 6.80 7.62 -16.41
CA VAL A 166 6.77 6.20 -16.78
C VAL A 166 8.14 5.56 -16.63
N GLN A 167 9.20 6.22 -17.12
CA GLN A 167 10.58 5.69 -17.05
C GLN A 167 11.03 5.42 -15.61
N ARG A 168 10.77 6.35 -14.67
CA ARG A 168 11.19 6.17 -13.27
C ARG A 168 10.50 5.00 -12.59
N LEU A 169 9.20 4.76 -12.90
CA LEU A 169 8.48 3.60 -12.38
C LEU A 169 8.94 2.32 -13.07
N ALA A 170 9.02 2.31 -14.40
CA ALA A 170 9.46 1.16 -15.17
C ALA A 170 10.86 0.68 -14.76
N LYS A 171 11.80 1.62 -14.52
CA LYS A 171 13.13 1.29 -14.00
C LYS A 171 13.03 0.48 -12.70
N LYS A 172 12.22 0.93 -11.73
CA LYS A 172 12.00 0.16 -10.48
C LYS A 172 11.36 -1.20 -10.75
N GLY A 173 10.43 -1.29 -11.71
CA GLY A 173 9.83 -2.55 -12.12
C GLY A 173 10.85 -3.53 -12.69
N PHE A 174 11.71 -3.08 -13.57
CA PHE A 174 12.78 -3.90 -14.12
C PHE A 174 13.80 -4.34 -13.05
N GLU A 175 14.25 -3.42 -12.19
CA GLU A 175 15.16 -3.73 -11.08
C GLU A 175 14.54 -4.78 -10.13
N MET A 176 13.25 -4.65 -9.82
CA MET A 176 12.53 -5.61 -8.99
C MET A 176 12.38 -6.96 -9.70
N ALA A 177 12.04 -6.98 -10.98
CA ALA A 177 11.98 -8.23 -11.76
C ALA A 177 13.32 -8.94 -11.79
N MET A 178 14.43 -8.21 -11.94
CA MET A 178 15.79 -8.78 -11.89
C MET A 178 16.12 -9.46 -10.56
N SER A 179 15.60 -8.96 -9.45
CA SER A 179 15.79 -9.56 -8.12
C SER A 179 14.81 -10.69 -7.80
N ARG A 180 13.79 -10.90 -8.64
CA ARG A 180 12.73 -11.91 -8.49
C ARG A 180 12.77 -12.93 -9.65
N GLY A 181 11.59 -13.29 -10.17
CA GLY A 181 11.41 -14.29 -11.22
C GLY A 181 11.75 -13.83 -12.64
N LYS A 182 12.27 -12.61 -12.82
CA LYS A 182 12.62 -12.00 -14.13
C LYS A 182 11.45 -11.88 -15.09
N LYS A 183 10.23 -11.66 -14.57
CA LYS A 183 9.02 -11.42 -15.35
C LYS A 183 8.42 -10.09 -14.99
N LEU A 184 8.13 -9.27 -16.00
CA LEU A 184 7.50 -7.96 -15.86
C LEU A 184 6.28 -7.88 -16.76
N CYS A 185 5.12 -7.59 -16.17
CA CYS A 185 3.89 -7.28 -16.92
C CYS A 185 3.63 -5.77 -16.87
N CYS A 186 3.60 -5.14 -18.02
CA CYS A 186 3.15 -3.75 -18.17
C CYS A 186 1.64 -3.75 -18.44
N VAL A 187 0.87 -3.21 -17.51
CA VAL A 187 -0.59 -3.15 -17.61
C VAL A 187 -1.03 -1.78 -18.11
N ASP A 188 -1.79 -1.77 -19.19
CA ASP A 188 -2.24 -0.55 -19.86
C ASP A 188 -3.63 -0.71 -20.53
N LYS A 189 -4.07 0.31 -21.24
CA LYS A 189 -5.24 0.30 -22.12
C LYS A 189 -4.89 0.92 -23.49
N ALA A 190 -3.76 0.50 -24.08
CA ALA A 190 -3.17 1.12 -25.27
C ALA A 190 -4.04 1.00 -26.53
N ASN A 191 -5.01 0.07 -26.57
CA ASN A 191 -5.97 0.00 -27.65
C ASN A 191 -6.94 1.20 -27.69
N VAL A 192 -7.06 1.97 -26.59
CA VAL A 192 -7.98 3.11 -26.47
C VAL A 192 -7.26 4.40 -26.09
N LEU A 193 -6.38 4.38 -25.06
CA LEU A 193 -5.85 5.57 -24.42
C LEU A 193 -4.47 5.96 -24.93
N GLU A 194 -4.29 7.26 -25.25
CA GLU A 194 -2.98 7.80 -25.65
C GLU A 194 -1.95 7.74 -24.50
N THR A 195 -2.36 7.97 -23.26
CA THR A 195 -1.50 7.81 -22.09
C THR A 195 -0.95 6.39 -21.99
N SER A 196 -1.77 5.38 -22.22
CA SER A 196 -1.36 3.97 -22.22
C SER A 196 -0.46 3.61 -23.40
N ARG A 197 -0.62 4.24 -24.57
CA ARG A 197 0.33 4.10 -25.69
C ARG A 197 1.71 4.64 -25.32
N LEU A 198 1.76 5.83 -24.72
CA LEU A 198 3.01 6.40 -24.20
C LEU A 198 3.66 5.48 -23.17
N TRP A 199 2.87 4.87 -22.28
CA TRP A 199 3.34 3.89 -21.30
C TRP A 199 4.03 2.71 -21.99
N ARG A 200 3.33 2.04 -22.88
CA ARG A 200 3.81 0.87 -23.63
C ARG A 200 5.08 1.19 -24.41
N GLU A 201 5.09 2.25 -25.20
CA GLU A 201 6.25 2.69 -25.96
C GLU A 201 7.47 2.96 -25.07
N THR A 202 7.24 3.56 -23.91
CA THR A 202 8.31 3.92 -22.98
C THR A 202 8.93 2.67 -22.36
N VAL A 203 8.10 1.71 -21.92
CA VAL A 203 8.58 0.43 -21.36
C VAL A 203 9.31 -0.39 -22.41
N GLN A 204 8.77 -0.49 -23.64
CA GLN A 204 9.41 -1.17 -24.77
C GLN A 204 10.80 -0.59 -25.09
N ALA A 205 10.96 0.72 -25.03
CA ALA A 205 12.25 1.36 -25.28
C ALA A 205 13.31 0.98 -24.23
N MET A 206 12.90 0.59 -23.01
CA MET A 206 13.78 0.21 -21.90
C MET A 206 14.14 -1.28 -21.88
N GLU A 207 13.41 -2.16 -22.55
CA GLU A 207 13.64 -3.61 -22.55
C GLU A 207 15.08 -3.98 -22.91
N LYS A 208 15.69 -3.29 -23.85
CA LYS A 208 17.07 -3.54 -24.28
C LYS A 208 18.13 -3.33 -23.18
N GLU A 209 17.78 -2.55 -22.13
CA GLU A 209 18.65 -2.35 -20.97
C GLU A 209 18.56 -3.51 -19.96
N TYR A 210 17.50 -4.33 -20.06
CA TYR A 210 17.20 -5.45 -19.17
C TYR A 210 16.92 -6.75 -19.95
N PRO A 211 17.87 -7.25 -20.74
CA PRO A 211 17.66 -8.37 -21.68
C PRO A 211 17.32 -9.70 -21.00
N GLU A 212 17.51 -9.80 -19.68
CA GLU A 212 17.16 -10.99 -18.91
C GLU A 212 15.71 -10.99 -18.41
N VAL A 213 14.98 -9.88 -18.54
CA VAL A 213 13.61 -9.76 -18.07
C VAL A 213 12.64 -10.08 -19.21
N GLU A 214 11.78 -11.07 -18.99
CA GLU A 214 10.67 -11.39 -19.87
C GLU A 214 9.56 -10.33 -19.66
N VAL A 215 9.31 -9.51 -20.68
CA VAL A 215 8.30 -8.44 -20.60
C VAL A 215 7.03 -8.85 -21.35
N SER A 216 5.89 -8.67 -20.70
CA SER A 216 4.56 -8.83 -21.30
C SER A 216 3.77 -7.53 -21.22
N TYR A 217 2.83 -7.36 -22.16
CA TYR A 217 1.95 -6.19 -22.25
C TYR A 217 0.51 -6.66 -22.27
N GLU A 218 -0.25 -6.30 -21.25
CA GLU A 218 -1.64 -6.73 -21.13
C GLU A 218 -2.57 -5.55 -20.90
N PHE A 219 -3.79 -5.67 -21.44
CA PHE A 219 -4.83 -4.69 -21.13
C PHE A 219 -5.37 -4.90 -19.73
N VAL A 220 -5.69 -3.82 -19.05
CA VAL A 220 -6.15 -3.82 -17.66
C VAL A 220 -7.36 -4.74 -17.41
N ASP A 221 -8.30 -4.79 -18.34
CA ASP A 221 -9.48 -5.67 -18.28
C ASP A 221 -9.12 -7.16 -18.40
N ALA A 222 -8.10 -7.50 -19.18
CA ALA A 222 -7.60 -8.87 -19.26
C ALA A 222 -6.84 -9.26 -17.98
N VAL A 223 -6.07 -8.33 -17.38
CA VAL A 223 -5.36 -8.57 -16.12
C VAL A 223 -6.35 -8.76 -14.98
N ALA A 224 -7.40 -7.94 -14.86
CA ALA A 224 -8.47 -8.11 -13.88
C ALA A 224 -9.07 -9.53 -13.93
N MET A 225 -9.40 -10.02 -15.12
CA MET A 225 -9.87 -11.39 -15.28
C MET A 225 -8.82 -12.44 -14.87
N ARG A 226 -7.54 -12.25 -15.25
CA ARG A 226 -6.46 -13.21 -14.99
C ARG A 226 -6.04 -13.25 -13.51
N LEU A 227 -6.13 -12.17 -12.77
CA LEU A 227 -5.88 -12.15 -11.33
C LEU A 227 -6.81 -13.10 -10.58
N VAL A 228 -8.06 -13.22 -11.03
CA VAL A 228 -9.02 -14.19 -10.48
C VAL A 228 -8.76 -15.61 -10.99
N GLN A 229 -8.36 -15.76 -12.25
CA GLN A 229 -8.24 -17.07 -12.89
C GLN A 229 -6.87 -17.74 -12.65
N TRP A 230 -5.78 -16.98 -12.69
CA TRP A 230 -4.43 -17.51 -12.70
C TRP A 230 -3.37 -16.50 -12.21
N PRO A 231 -3.46 -15.99 -10.97
CA PRO A 231 -2.54 -14.96 -10.44
C PRO A 231 -1.08 -15.43 -10.43
N LYS A 232 -0.82 -16.72 -10.32
CA LYS A 232 0.54 -17.30 -10.35
C LYS A 232 1.31 -17.07 -11.65
N GLY A 233 0.64 -16.60 -12.69
CA GLY A 233 1.28 -16.25 -13.96
C GLY A 233 2.10 -14.96 -13.89
N TYR A 234 1.86 -14.14 -12.88
CA TYR A 234 2.55 -12.86 -12.68
C TYR A 234 3.66 -12.95 -11.64
N ASP A 235 4.68 -12.11 -11.80
CA ASP A 235 5.75 -11.87 -10.82
C ASP A 235 5.77 -10.38 -10.45
N VAL A 236 6.15 -9.51 -11.39
CA VAL A 236 6.11 -8.05 -11.21
C VAL A 236 5.12 -7.44 -12.19
N ILE A 237 4.24 -6.59 -11.69
CA ILE A 237 3.27 -5.82 -12.48
C ILE A 237 3.55 -4.34 -12.31
N ILE A 238 3.74 -3.62 -13.42
CA ILE A 238 3.77 -2.15 -13.41
C ILE A 238 2.52 -1.59 -14.05
N THR A 239 1.96 -0.53 -13.47
CA THR A 239 0.72 0.06 -13.95
C THR A 239 0.56 1.52 -13.53
N GLU A 240 -0.31 2.24 -14.25
CA GLU A 240 -0.71 3.59 -13.89
C GLU A 240 -1.48 3.65 -12.57
N ASN A 241 -1.73 4.87 -12.11
CA ASN A 241 -2.31 5.16 -10.81
C ASN A 241 -3.70 4.52 -10.60
N LEU A 242 -4.67 4.84 -11.45
CA LEU A 242 -6.05 4.35 -11.29
C LEU A 242 -6.17 2.83 -11.50
N PHE A 243 -5.51 2.29 -12.53
CA PHE A 243 -5.56 0.84 -12.77
C PHE A 243 -4.91 0.06 -11.63
N GLY A 244 -3.78 0.58 -11.10
CA GLY A 244 -3.11 -0.02 -9.96
C GLY A 244 -3.95 -0.01 -8.70
N ASP A 245 -4.73 1.05 -8.46
CA ASP A 245 -5.66 1.13 -7.36
C ASP A 245 -6.68 0.00 -7.41
N ILE A 246 -7.39 -0.11 -8.53
CA ILE A 246 -8.47 -1.09 -8.72
C ILE A 246 -7.93 -2.53 -8.68
N LEU A 247 -6.85 -2.82 -9.42
CA LEU A 247 -6.31 -4.17 -9.53
C LEU A 247 -5.74 -4.69 -8.21
N THR A 248 -5.16 -3.82 -7.37
CA THR A 248 -4.60 -4.25 -6.09
C THR A 248 -5.68 -4.53 -5.04
N ASP A 249 -6.80 -3.82 -5.09
CA ASP A 249 -7.95 -4.12 -4.25
C ASP A 249 -8.59 -5.45 -4.67
N GLU A 250 -8.73 -5.70 -5.97
CA GLU A 250 -9.14 -7.01 -6.49
C GLU A 250 -8.17 -8.12 -6.04
N ALA A 251 -6.87 -7.89 -6.15
CA ALA A 251 -5.85 -8.86 -5.77
C ALA A 251 -5.83 -9.16 -4.26
N SER A 252 -6.38 -8.30 -3.40
CA SER A 252 -6.48 -8.53 -1.96
C SER A 252 -7.25 -9.81 -1.62
N VAL A 253 -8.18 -10.22 -2.48
CA VAL A 253 -8.96 -11.46 -2.35
C VAL A 253 -8.06 -12.71 -2.39
N ILE A 254 -6.90 -12.63 -3.06
CA ILE A 254 -5.92 -13.73 -3.14
C ILE A 254 -5.29 -13.98 -1.77
N SER A 255 -4.98 -12.93 -1.03
CA SER A 255 -4.38 -13.01 0.32
C SER A 255 -5.40 -13.38 1.42
N GLY A 256 -6.70 -13.30 1.10
CA GLY A 256 -7.80 -13.66 2.00
C GLY A 256 -8.43 -12.48 2.74
N SER A 257 -7.74 -11.38 2.96
CA SER A 257 -8.27 -10.15 3.56
C SER A 257 -7.44 -8.94 3.15
N MET A 258 -8.09 -7.81 2.93
CA MET A 258 -7.43 -6.51 2.76
C MET A 258 -6.59 -6.11 4.00
N GLY A 259 -7.00 -6.59 5.19
CA GLY A 259 -6.25 -6.44 6.44
C GLY A 259 -4.92 -7.22 6.51
N LEU A 260 -4.54 -7.94 5.44
CA LEU A 260 -3.27 -8.65 5.28
C LEU A 260 -2.34 -8.04 4.24
N MET A 261 -2.77 -6.95 3.60
CA MET A 261 -2.07 -6.37 2.46
C MET A 261 -1.22 -5.17 2.88
N PRO A 262 0.11 -5.33 2.98
CA PRO A 262 1.00 -4.22 3.24
C PRO A 262 1.27 -3.42 1.98
N SER A 263 1.80 -2.20 2.14
CA SER A 263 2.38 -1.46 1.04
C SER A 263 3.51 -0.52 1.47
N ALA A 264 4.34 -0.15 0.49
CA ALA A 264 5.36 0.88 0.64
C ALA A 264 5.24 1.89 -0.50
N SER A 265 5.17 3.16 -0.16
CA SER A 265 5.28 4.26 -1.12
C SER A 265 6.72 4.74 -1.16
N VAL A 266 7.39 4.56 -2.30
CA VAL A 266 8.82 4.81 -2.45
C VAL A 266 9.12 5.97 -3.38
N GLY A 267 10.16 6.70 -3.04
CA GLY A 267 10.63 7.87 -3.76
C GLY A 267 12.16 7.94 -3.82
N SER A 268 12.67 9.16 -3.97
CA SER A 268 14.12 9.40 -4.05
C SER A 268 14.79 9.58 -2.69
N LYS A 269 14.02 9.85 -1.63
CA LYS A 269 14.54 10.19 -0.29
C LYS A 269 13.89 9.32 0.79
N VAL A 270 12.80 9.81 1.37
CA VAL A 270 12.04 9.12 2.41
C VAL A 270 11.10 8.10 1.78
N ARG A 271 10.76 7.05 2.52
CA ARG A 271 9.76 6.05 2.15
C ARG A 271 8.62 6.06 3.16
N LEU A 272 7.43 5.72 2.70
CA LEU A 272 6.24 5.65 3.55
C LEU A 272 5.68 4.23 3.49
N TYR A 273 5.37 3.68 4.65
CA TYR A 273 4.82 2.33 4.83
C TYR A 273 3.42 2.43 5.39
N GLU A 274 2.47 1.84 4.70
CA GLU A 274 1.04 1.94 5.02
C GLU A 274 0.32 0.65 4.61
N PRO A 275 -0.76 0.24 5.30
CA PRO A 275 -1.64 -0.79 4.78
C PRO A 275 -2.35 -0.30 3.51
N ILE A 276 -2.86 -1.22 2.67
CA ILE A 276 -3.64 -0.81 1.50
C ILE A 276 -5.07 -0.39 1.86
N HIS A 277 -5.60 -0.87 3.00
CA HIS A 277 -6.97 -0.55 3.43
C HIS A 277 -7.13 0.93 3.80
N GLY A 278 -8.34 1.45 3.65
CA GLY A 278 -8.71 2.80 4.07
C GLY A 278 -8.95 2.92 5.58
N SER A 279 -9.60 4.01 5.96
CA SER A 279 -9.85 4.38 7.37
C SER A 279 -10.92 3.56 8.09
N TYR A 280 -11.73 2.78 7.37
CA TYR A 280 -12.81 1.93 7.90
C TYR A 280 -13.57 2.60 9.07
N PRO A 281 -14.26 3.71 8.83
CA PRO A 281 -14.82 4.56 9.90
C PRO A 281 -15.82 3.83 10.80
N GLN A 282 -16.49 2.81 10.26
CA GLN A 282 -17.49 2.03 11.00
C GLN A 282 -16.88 1.19 12.12
N ALA A 283 -15.59 0.86 12.03
CA ALA A 283 -14.83 0.10 13.02
C ALA A 283 -14.03 1.00 13.99
N ALA A 284 -13.91 2.28 13.72
CA ALA A 284 -13.11 3.21 14.52
C ALA A 284 -13.57 3.23 15.98
N GLY A 285 -12.62 3.07 16.91
CA GLY A 285 -12.86 3.07 18.35
C GLY A 285 -13.46 1.76 18.89
N LYS A 286 -13.62 0.72 18.06
CA LYS A 286 -14.25 -0.55 18.47
C LYS A 286 -13.25 -1.66 18.78
N ASP A 287 -11.98 -1.45 18.51
CA ASP A 287 -10.91 -2.44 18.75
C ASP A 287 -11.15 -3.78 18.00
N ILE A 288 -11.63 -3.70 16.74
CA ILE A 288 -11.98 -4.86 15.90
C ILE A 288 -11.22 -4.91 14.57
N ALA A 289 -10.51 -3.86 14.20
CA ALA A 289 -9.80 -3.80 12.94
C ALA A 289 -8.60 -4.75 12.91
N ASN A 290 -8.34 -5.36 11.76
CA ASN A 290 -7.19 -6.25 11.58
C ASN A 290 -5.89 -5.41 11.49
N PRO A 291 -4.92 -5.58 12.42
CA PRO A 291 -3.69 -4.78 12.41
C PRO A 291 -2.58 -5.36 11.53
N LEU A 292 -2.77 -6.57 10.98
CA LEU A 292 -1.70 -7.35 10.33
C LEU A 292 -1.12 -6.67 9.10
N ALA A 293 -1.94 -5.96 8.32
CA ALA A 293 -1.44 -5.21 7.15
C ALA A 293 -0.45 -4.10 7.55
N THR A 294 -0.73 -3.36 8.64
CA THR A 294 0.16 -2.31 9.14
C THR A 294 1.43 -2.91 9.76
N VAL A 295 1.30 -4.04 10.48
CA VAL A 295 2.44 -4.81 11.01
C VAL A 295 3.34 -5.33 9.87
N LEU A 296 2.75 -5.86 8.80
CA LEU A 296 3.48 -6.31 7.61
C LEU A 296 4.11 -5.14 6.83
N SER A 297 3.47 -3.95 6.85
CA SER A 297 4.07 -2.74 6.29
C SER A 297 5.31 -2.31 7.08
N ALA A 298 5.29 -2.48 8.41
CA ALA A 298 6.50 -2.30 9.22
C ALA A 298 7.58 -3.34 8.90
N ALA A 299 7.23 -4.58 8.56
CA ALA A 299 8.21 -5.56 8.08
C ALA A 299 8.89 -5.09 6.77
N MET A 300 8.12 -4.52 5.82
CA MET A 300 8.70 -3.92 4.61
C MET A 300 9.65 -2.75 4.94
N MET A 301 9.35 -1.97 5.98
CA MET A 301 10.23 -0.91 6.46
C MET A 301 11.57 -1.48 6.93
N PHE A 302 11.57 -2.55 7.71
CA PHE A 302 12.82 -3.19 8.15
C PHE A 302 13.62 -3.78 6.98
N GLU A 303 12.96 -4.43 6.01
CA GLU A 303 13.62 -4.92 4.78
C GLU A 303 14.33 -3.80 4.02
N ASP A 304 13.69 -2.65 3.88
CA ASP A 304 14.25 -1.49 3.18
C ASP A 304 15.43 -0.83 3.90
N PHE A 305 15.67 -1.17 5.16
CA PHE A 305 16.87 -0.82 5.93
C PHE A 305 17.91 -1.95 5.97
N ASP A 306 17.78 -2.97 5.11
CA ASP A 306 18.61 -4.18 5.09
C ASP A 306 18.55 -5.00 6.41
N LEU A 307 17.50 -4.82 7.22
CA LEU A 307 17.22 -5.54 8.46
C LEU A 307 16.33 -6.76 8.18
N ASN A 308 16.86 -7.70 7.40
CA ASN A 308 16.10 -8.83 6.89
C ASN A 308 15.71 -9.85 7.97
N GLU A 309 16.53 -10.05 9.01
CA GLU A 309 16.22 -10.97 10.12
C GLU A 309 15.06 -10.42 10.96
N GLU A 310 15.02 -9.11 11.17
CA GLU A 310 13.97 -8.39 11.86
C GLU A 310 12.64 -8.47 11.09
N ALA A 311 12.68 -8.22 9.80
CA ALA A 311 11.52 -8.34 8.93
C ALA A 311 10.99 -9.78 8.89
N LEU A 312 11.87 -10.76 8.82
CA LEU A 312 11.51 -12.18 8.87
C LEU A 312 10.83 -12.54 10.20
N ALA A 313 11.36 -12.05 11.33
CA ALA A 313 10.73 -12.27 12.64
C ALA A 313 9.28 -11.76 12.70
N ILE A 314 9.01 -10.59 12.09
CA ILE A 314 7.64 -10.07 11.98
C ILE A 314 6.78 -10.97 11.09
N ARG A 315 7.27 -11.38 9.92
CA ARG A 315 6.53 -12.25 9.01
C ARG A 315 6.23 -13.61 9.64
N ASP A 316 7.18 -14.18 10.38
CA ASP A 316 7.03 -15.47 11.05
C ASP A 316 5.98 -15.41 12.17
N VAL A 317 5.99 -14.35 12.99
CA VAL A 317 4.99 -14.21 14.05
C VAL A 317 3.59 -13.97 13.49
N VAL A 318 3.46 -13.25 12.36
CA VAL A 318 2.18 -13.10 11.65
C VAL A 318 1.70 -14.46 11.11
N ASN A 319 2.56 -15.22 10.44
CA ASN A 319 2.23 -16.57 9.96
C ASN A 319 1.81 -17.49 11.11
N LYS A 320 2.48 -17.41 12.26
CA LYS A 320 2.13 -18.16 13.47
C LYS A 320 0.76 -17.75 14.01
N SER A 321 0.47 -16.45 14.08
CA SER A 321 -0.85 -15.93 14.49
C SER A 321 -1.96 -16.47 13.62
N LEU A 322 -1.79 -16.44 12.30
CA LEU A 322 -2.75 -16.98 11.34
C LEU A 322 -2.95 -18.48 11.48
N ALA A 323 -1.87 -19.25 11.69
CA ALA A 323 -1.92 -20.70 11.84
C ALA A 323 -2.59 -21.13 13.16
N GLU A 324 -2.39 -20.38 14.24
CA GLU A 324 -2.98 -20.63 15.56
C GLU A 324 -4.42 -20.07 15.68
N GLY A 325 -4.92 -19.34 14.65
CA GLY A 325 -6.24 -18.72 14.67
C GLY A 325 -6.34 -17.54 15.64
N PHE A 326 -5.20 -16.91 15.98
CA PHE A 326 -5.19 -15.71 16.84
C PHE A 326 -5.37 -14.46 15.96
N VAL A 327 -6.60 -14.25 15.50
CA VAL A 327 -6.95 -13.30 14.46
C VAL A 327 -8.19 -12.46 14.81
N THR A 328 -8.40 -11.36 14.11
CA THR A 328 -9.60 -10.54 14.20
C THR A 328 -10.80 -11.18 13.48
N GLU A 329 -11.98 -10.59 13.62
CA GLU A 329 -13.26 -11.14 13.15
C GLU A 329 -13.27 -11.43 11.63
N ASP A 330 -12.63 -10.58 10.82
CA ASP A 330 -12.54 -10.73 9.36
C ASP A 330 -11.87 -12.03 8.90
N LEU A 331 -11.04 -12.63 9.75
CA LEU A 331 -10.33 -13.89 9.48
C LEU A 331 -10.81 -15.07 10.34
N ALA A 332 -11.71 -14.84 11.31
CA ALA A 332 -12.12 -15.86 12.27
C ALA A 332 -13.17 -16.84 11.73
N GLU A 333 -13.90 -16.49 10.66
CA GLU A 333 -14.93 -17.35 9.99
C GLU A 333 -15.93 -18.00 10.95
N GLY A 334 -16.39 -17.24 11.95
CA GLY A 334 -17.32 -17.74 12.97
C GLY A 334 -16.63 -18.51 14.12
N GLY A 335 -15.30 -18.66 14.07
CA GLY A 335 -14.49 -19.11 15.19
C GLY A 335 -14.31 -18.02 16.25
N LYS A 336 -13.32 -18.20 17.14
CA LYS A 336 -12.97 -17.18 18.13
C LYS A 336 -12.27 -16.02 17.46
N ALA A 337 -12.85 -14.82 17.55
CA ALA A 337 -12.20 -13.58 17.15
C ALA A 337 -11.54 -12.89 18.35
N TYR A 338 -10.44 -12.20 18.09
CA TYR A 338 -9.71 -11.42 19.07
C TYR A 338 -9.76 -9.94 18.68
N LYS A 339 -9.57 -9.06 19.65
CA LYS A 339 -9.50 -7.62 19.44
C LYS A 339 -8.23 -7.21 18.72
N THR A 340 -8.24 -6.05 18.07
CA THR A 340 -7.05 -5.44 17.47
C THR A 340 -5.87 -5.38 18.44
N SER A 341 -6.13 -4.88 19.66
CA SER A 341 -5.14 -4.77 20.73
C SER A 341 -4.62 -6.13 21.22
N GLU A 342 -5.50 -7.14 21.35
CA GLU A 342 -5.12 -8.50 21.78
C GLU A 342 -4.22 -9.17 20.73
N VAL A 343 -4.53 -8.98 19.43
CA VAL A 343 -3.66 -9.48 18.33
C VAL A 343 -2.30 -8.83 18.38
N GLY A 344 -2.23 -7.50 18.50
CA GLY A 344 -0.96 -6.77 18.61
C GLY A 344 -0.11 -7.18 19.81
N ASP A 345 -0.73 -7.32 20.98
CA ASP A 345 -0.05 -7.76 22.21
C ASP A 345 0.48 -9.20 22.07
N TRP A 346 -0.33 -10.09 21.45
CA TRP A 346 0.10 -11.46 21.19
C TRP A 346 1.28 -11.51 20.22
N LEU A 347 1.25 -10.74 19.13
CA LEU A 347 2.36 -10.66 18.18
C LEU A 347 3.64 -10.18 18.87
N ALA A 348 3.59 -9.05 19.57
CA ALA A 348 4.75 -8.47 20.26
C ALA A 348 5.35 -9.42 21.32
N LYS A 349 4.52 -10.23 21.98
CA LYS A 349 4.95 -11.23 22.98
C LYS A 349 5.63 -12.44 22.33
N ASN A 350 5.30 -12.76 21.08
CA ASN A 350 5.79 -13.96 20.39
C ASN A 350 6.94 -13.66 19.41
N ILE A 351 7.37 -12.39 19.27
CA ILE A 351 8.63 -12.01 18.62
C ILE A 351 9.81 -12.61 19.42
#